data_28ff2b272ded604498edf451bf6cd2c6
#
_entry.id   28ff2b272ded604498edf451bf6cd2c6
#
_cell.length_a   1.000
_cell.length_b   1.000
_cell.length_c   1.000
_cell.angle_alpha   90.00
_cell.angle_beta   90.00
_cell.angle_gamma   90.00
#
_symmetry.space_group_name_H-M   'P 1'
#
loop_
_entity.id
_entity.type
_entity.pdbx_description
1 polymer ?
#
loop_
_entity_poly.entity_id
_entity_poly.type
_entity_poly.pdbx_seq_one_letter_code
_entity_poly.pdbx_strand_id
1 'polypeptide(L)'
;MRAPFQRPAAVPADVSARAGLGRGERVLAHTGATDGTWLLGTRSGLVIVPPPPLAELVETIRWEQVETADWNRDEDRLRVSEVGEFGQPRPTHEFVLTDPGRLLQLIRERVTASVLLQRRVTLPGSRSGFTVVARRSPHRDGEIAWAVEYDAGVDPADPLVREVAEAGLRDAQDEIGSI
;
A
#
# COMPACT_ATOMS: atom_id res chain seq x y z
N MET A 1 -11.15 -29.74 -18.63
CA MET A 1 -11.65 -30.14 -17.28
C MET A 1 -11.42 -28.93 -16.36
N ARG A 2 -12.49 -28.19 -15.97
CA ARG A 2 -12.38 -27.05 -15.03
C ARG A 2 -12.22 -27.62 -13.63
N ALA A 3 -11.13 -27.27 -12.94
CA ALA A 3 -10.96 -27.58 -11.53
C ALA A 3 -12.14 -27.03 -10.73
N PRO A 4 -12.66 -27.75 -9.72
CA PRO A 4 -13.76 -27.26 -8.90
C PRO A 4 -13.32 -25.98 -8.18
N PHE A 5 -14.20 -25.00 -8.14
CA PHE A 5 -14.05 -23.79 -7.33
C PHE A 5 -13.80 -24.21 -5.87
N GLN A 6 -12.55 -24.29 -5.46
CA GLN A 6 -12.24 -24.41 -4.03
C GLN A 6 -12.66 -23.10 -3.36
N ARG A 7 -13.61 -23.19 -2.43
CA ARG A 7 -13.89 -22.07 -1.53
C ARG A 7 -12.59 -21.71 -0.83
N PRO A 8 -12.21 -20.41 -0.81
CA PRO A 8 -11.05 -20.00 -0.04
C PRO A 8 -11.19 -20.54 1.39
N ALA A 9 -10.13 -21.11 1.92
CA ALA A 9 -10.13 -21.61 3.30
C ALA A 9 -10.51 -20.45 4.22
N ALA A 10 -11.46 -20.67 5.13
CA ALA A 10 -11.87 -19.64 6.06
C ALA A 10 -10.67 -19.20 6.92
N VAL A 11 -10.62 -17.92 7.31
CA VAL A 11 -9.61 -17.44 8.25
C VAL A 11 -9.71 -18.24 9.55
N PRO A 12 -8.62 -18.85 10.05
CA PRO A 12 -8.62 -19.56 11.31
C PRO A 12 -9.09 -18.68 12.48
N ALA A 13 -9.80 -19.27 13.44
CA ALA A 13 -10.39 -18.52 14.54
C ALA A 13 -9.33 -17.81 15.41
N ASP A 14 -8.16 -18.45 15.60
CA ASP A 14 -7.02 -17.87 16.34
C ASP A 14 -6.40 -16.69 15.58
N VAL A 15 -6.30 -16.76 14.25
CA VAL A 15 -5.84 -15.65 13.41
C VAL A 15 -6.80 -14.47 13.50
N SER A 16 -8.11 -14.75 13.40
CA SER A 16 -9.15 -13.72 13.53
C SER A 16 -9.11 -13.04 14.89
N ALA A 17 -8.91 -13.81 15.96
CA ALA A 17 -8.78 -13.27 17.32
C ALA A 17 -7.55 -12.38 17.48
N ARG A 18 -6.40 -12.83 16.96
CA ARG A 18 -5.13 -12.05 16.99
C ARG A 18 -5.18 -10.79 16.14
N ALA A 19 -5.86 -10.82 15.01
CA ALA A 19 -5.98 -9.67 14.11
C ALA A 19 -6.57 -8.43 14.80
N GLY A 20 -7.31 -8.59 15.92
CA GLY A 20 -7.76 -7.49 16.75
C GLY A 20 -8.61 -6.45 16.01
N LEU A 21 -9.40 -6.88 15.02
CA LEU A 21 -10.16 -5.96 14.17
C LEU A 21 -11.11 -5.10 15.00
N GLY A 22 -11.05 -3.77 14.80
CA GLY A 22 -11.89 -2.81 15.47
C GLY A 22 -13.38 -2.96 15.12
N ARG A 23 -14.25 -2.28 15.90
CA ARG A 23 -15.69 -2.29 15.64
C ARG A 23 -16.00 -1.78 14.22
N GLY A 24 -16.78 -2.58 13.47
CA GLY A 24 -17.17 -2.27 12.10
C GLY A 24 -16.15 -2.68 11.02
N GLU A 25 -14.96 -3.13 11.41
CA GLU A 25 -14.01 -3.76 10.47
C GLU A 25 -14.38 -5.23 10.26
N ARG A 26 -14.24 -5.66 9.03
CA ARG A 26 -14.42 -7.06 8.64
C ARG A 26 -13.44 -7.45 7.56
N VAL A 27 -13.06 -8.71 7.54
CA VAL A 27 -12.24 -9.27 6.47
C VAL A 27 -13.06 -9.36 5.19
N LEU A 28 -12.56 -8.75 4.11
CA LEU A 28 -13.17 -8.72 2.78
C LEU A 28 -12.52 -9.75 1.84
N ALA A 29 -11.21 -9.94 2.01
CA ALA A 29 -10.42 -10.96 1.33
C ALA A 29 -9.23 -11.34 2.22
N HIS A 30 -8.71 -12.55 2.05
CA HIS A 30 -7.59 -13.04 2.84
C HIS A 30 -6.82 -14.11 2.10
N THR A 31 -5.57 -14.35 2.53
CA THR A 31 -4.74 -15.47 2.11
C THR A 31 -3.70 -15.80 3.17
N GLY A 32 -3.18 -17.02 3.15
CA GLY A 32 -2.00 -17.43 3.92
C GLY A 32 -0.74 -17.36 3.07
N ALA A 33 0.36 -16.94 3.69
CA ALA A 33 1.71 -17.05 3.15
C ALA A 33 2.36 -18.37 3.57
N THR A 34 3.41 -18.78 2.85
CA THR A 34 4.09 -20.07 3.07
C THR A 34 4.83 -20.14 4.41
N ASP A 35 5.16 -19.00 4.99
CA ASP A 35 5.78 -18.87 6.32
C ASP A 35 4.77 -18.93 7.49
N GLY A 36 3.48 -19.09 7.18
CA GLY A 36 2.39 -19.12 8.16
C GLY A 36 1.81 -17.74 8.49
N THR A 37 2.30 -16.67 7.88
CA THR A 37 1.70 -15.33 8.00
C THR A 37 0.34 -15.29 7.28
N TRP A 38 -0.64 -14.63 7.88
CA TRP A 38 -1.92 -14.35 7.26
C TRP A 38 -2.06 -12.89 6.85
N LEU A 39 -2.54 -12.69 5.63
CA LEU A 39 -2.86 -11.38 5.09
C LEU A 39 -4.37 -11.22 5.02
N LEU A 40 -4.89 -10.23 5.73
CA LEU A 40 -6.32 -9.95 5.81
C LEU A 40 -6.60 -8.57 5.24
N GLY A 41 -7.20 -8.52 4.07
CA GLY A 41 -7.68 -7.26 3.47
C GLY A 41 -8.99 -6.84 4.10
N THR A 42 -9.04 -5.67 4.71
CA THR A 42 -10.20 -5.10 5.37
C THR A 42 -10.73 -3.87 4.62
N ARG A 43 -11.67 -3.17 5.23
CA ARG A 43 -12.18 -1.91 4.68
C ARG A 43 -11.10 -0.80 4.73
N SER A 44 -10.30 -0.74 5.79
CA SER A 44 -9.36 0.36 6.05
C SER A 44 -7.91 0.03 5.70
N GLY A 45 -7.51 -1.24 5.58
CA GLY A 45 -6.13 -1.61 5.32
C GLY A 45 -5.88 -3.09 5.12
N LEU A 46 -4.62 -3.42 4.95
CA LEU A 46 -4.05 -4.76 4.95
C LEU A 46 -3.53 -5.07 6.35
N VAL A 47 -4.12 -6.08 6.99
CA VAL A 47 -3.67 -6.57 8.31
C VAL A 47 -2.76 -7.77 8.09
N ILE A 48 -1.56 -7.70 8.61
CA ILE A 48 -0.52 -8.73 8.58
C ILE A 48 -0.51 -9.40 9.95
N VAL A 49 -0.82 -10.69 9.97
CA VAL A 49 -0.89 -11.50 11.20
C VAL A 49 0.19 -12.57 11.14
N PRO A 50 1.36 -12.36 11.74
CA PRO A 50 2.46 -13.33 11.70
C PRO A 50 2.15 -14.55 12.56
N PRO A 51 2.81 -15.71 12.29
CA PRO A 51 2.67 -16.91 13.11
C PRO A 51 3.37 -16.74 14.47
N PRO A 52 3.05 -17.56 15.49
CA PRO A 52 3.86 -17.66 16.70
C PRO A 52 5.33 -18.03 16.35
N PRO A 53 6.35 -17.52 17.11
CA PRO A 53 6.24 -16.71 18.31
C PRO A 53 6.01 -15.20 18.07
N LEU A 54 5.95 -14.75 16.83
CA LEU A 54 5.79 -13.34 16.45
C LEU A 54 4.33 -12.86 16.49
N ALA A 55 3.45 -13.62 17.11
CA ALA A 55 2.00 -13.39 17.09
C ALA A 55 1.55 -12.02 17.66
N GLU A 56 2.40 -11.36 18.45
CA GLU A 56 2.11 -10.02 19.01
C GLU A 56 2.45 -8.89 18.05
N LEU A 57 3.17 -9.18 16.95
CA LEU A 57 3.60 -8.20 15.95
C LEU A 57 2.57 -8.07 14.82
N VAL A 58 1.28 -7.99 15.18
CA VAL A 58 0.23 -7.72 14.18
C VAL A 58 0.36 -6.28 13.72
N GLU A 59 0.43 -6.10 12.41
CA GLU A 59 0.58 -4.82 11.76
C GLU A 59 -0.60 -4.53 10.84
N THR A 60 -0.96 -3.25 10.72
CA THR A 60 -1.99 -2.81 9.77
C THR A 60 -1.44 -1.70 8.91
N ILE A 61 -1.29 -1.97 7.61
CA ILE A 61 -0.94 -0.98 6.61
C ILE A 61 -2.25 -0.41 6.06
N ARG A 62 -2.52 0.86 6.30
CA ARG A 62 -3.71 1.54 5.75
C ARG A 62 -3.57 1.69 4.24
N TRP A 63 -4.70 1.66 3.50
CA TRP A 63 -4.65 1.69 2.04
C TRP A 63 -4.02 2.95 1.48
N GLU A 64 -4.17 4.08 2.14
CA GLU A 64 -3.52 5.35 1.78
C GLU A 64 -2.01 5.35 2.06
N GLN A 65 -1.51 4.42 2.86
CA GLN A 65 -0.09 4.22 3.13
C GLN A 65 0.57 3.23 2.16
N VAL A 66 -0.20 2.48 1.39
CA VAL A 66 0.34 1.59 0.37
C VAL A 66 0.72 2.41 -0.87
N GLU A 67 2.00 2.47 -1.20
CA GLU A 67 2.49 3.11 -2.42
C GLU A 67 2.31 2.18 -3.62
N THR A 68 2.87 0.97 -3.54
CA THR A 68 2.76 -0.07 -4.58
C THR A 68 2.45 -1.43 -3.97
N ALA A 69 1.84 -2.28 -4.77
CA ALA A 69 1.66 -3.70 -4.45
C ALA A 69 1.85 -4.51 -5.74
N ASP A 70 3.00 -5.17 -5.82
CA ASP A 70 3.45 -5.88 -7.01
C ASP A 70 3.33 -7.39 -6.80
N TRP A 71 2.75 -8.06 -7.79
CA TRP A 71 2.61 -9.51 -7.79
C TRP A 71 3.51 -10.15 -8.84
N ASN A 72 4.52 -10.90 -8.39
CA ASN A 72 5.33 -11.75 -9.24
C ASN A 72 4.72 -13.15 -9.29
N ARG A 73 4.11 -13.51 -10.45
CA ARG A 73 3.44 -14.80 -10.63
C ARG A 73 4.42 -15.97 -10.69
N ASP A 74 5.64 -15.76 -11.18
CA ASP A 74 6.62 -16.83 -11.36
C ASP A 74 7.22 -17.27 -10.02
N GLU A 75 7.24 -16.35 -9.04
CA GLU A 75 7.76 -16.58 -7.70
C GLU A 75 6.64 -16.70 -6.65
N ASP A 76 5.37 -16.61 -7.04
CA ASP A 76 4.22 -16.50 -6.14
C ASP A 76 4.41 -15.45 -5.03
N ARG A 77 5.08 -14.34 -5.37
CA ARG A 77 5.51 -13.32 -4.43
C ARG A 77 4.68 -12.04 -4.55
N LEU A 78 4.10 -11.63 -3.44
CA LEU A 78 3.51 -10.31 -3.25
C LEU A 78 4.52 -9.42 -2.53
N ARG A 79 4.82 -8.26 -3.12
CA ARG A 79 5.62 -7.20 -2.53
C ARG A 79 4.72 -5.98 -2.31
N VAL A 80 4.64 -5.52 -1.06
CA VAL A 80 3.90 -4.31 -0.67
C VAL A 80 4.90 -3.28 -0.18
N SER A 81 4.93 -2.12 -0.83
CA SER A 81 5.78 -1.00 -0.41
C SER A 81 4.90 0.11 0.15
N GLU A 82 5.31 0.66 1.29
CA GLU A 82 4.60 1.77 1.91
C GLU A 82 5.11 3.11 1.39
N VAL A 83 4.27 4.13 1.52
CA VAL A 83 4.67 5.53 1.33
C VAL A 83 5.76 5.84 2.34
N GLY A 84 6.97 6.11 1.86
CA GLY A 84 8.11 6.46 2.70
C GLY A 84 8.12 7.93 3.08
N GLU A 85 8.78 8.25 4.20
CA GLU A 85 9.16 9.62 4.49
C GLU A 85 10.28 10.08 3.54
N PHE A 86 10.29 11.37 3.22
CA PHE A 86 11.30 11.94 2.34
C PHE A 86 12.73 11.65 2.86
N GLY A 87 13.55 11.02 2.01
CA GLY A 87 14.95 10.68 2.34
C GLY A 87 15.14 9.45 3.22
N GLN A 88 14.07 8.75 3.59
CA GLN A 88 14.14 7.48 4.34
C GLN A 88 13.90 6.28 3.41
N PRO A 89 14.47 5.09 3.74
CA PRO A 89 14.11 3.85 3.08
C PRO A 89 12.61 3.58 3.21
N ARG A 90 11.96 3.18 2.12
CA ARG A 90 10.54 2.81 2.13
C ARG A 90 10.37 1.46 2.83
N PRO A 91 9.48 1.34 3.82
CA PRO A 91 9.12 0.04 4.37
C PRO A 91 8.59 -0.85 3.25
N THR A 92 9.06 -2.08 3.21
CA THR A 92 8.66 -3.05 2.18
C THR A 92 8.44 -4.40 2.83
N HIS A 93 7.31 -5.01 2.50
CA HIS A 93 6.89 -6.32 2.99
C HIS A 93 6.83 -7.29 1.82
N GLU A 94 7.37 -8.49 1.99
CA GLU A 94 7.34 -9.53 0.96
C GLU A 94 6.73 -10.83 1.51
N PHE A 95 5.84 -11.42 0.72
CA PHE A 95 5.11 -12.63 1.10
C PHE A 95 5.09 -13.60 -0.09
N VAL A 96 5.41 -14.86 0.15
CA VAL A 96 5.18 -15.93 -0.82
C VAL A 96 3.82 -16.55 -0.52
N LEU A 97 2.87 -16.41 -1.45
CA LEU A 97 1.47 -16.80 -1.26
C LEU A 97 1.16 -18.11 -1.97
N THR A 98 0.46 -19.02 -1.30
CA THR A 98 0.02 -20.28 -1.92
C THR A 98 -1.15 -20.09 -2.88
N ASP A 99 -2.07 -19.19 -2.55
CA ASP A 99 -3.21 -18.79 -3.36
C ASP A 99 -3.60 -17.36 -3.01
N PRO A 100 -3.24 -16.37 -3.85
CA PRO A 100 -3.56 -14.98 -3.59
C PRO A 100 -5.06 -14.68 -3.65
N GLY A 101 -5.87 -15.53 -4.30
CA GLY A 101 -7.31 -15.45 -4.38
C GLY A 101 -7.80 -14.05 -4.76
N ARG A 102 -8.78 -13.55 -4.00
CA ARG A 102 -9.36 -12.22 -4.19
C ARG A 102 -8.55 -11.08 -3.56
N LEU A 103 -7.50 -11.40 -2.78
CA LEU A 103 -6.75 -10.38 -2.04
C LEU A 103 -6.04 -9.40 -2.99
N LEU A 104 -5.40 -9.88 -4.05
CA LEU A 104 -4.72 -9.00 -5.02
C LEU A 104 -5.68 -8.03 -5.70
N GLN A 105 -6.89 -8.49 -6.03
CA GLN A 105 -7.92 -7.62 -6.60
C GLN A 105 -8.34 -6.55 -5.60
N LEU A 106 -8.60 -6.93 -4.35
CA LEU A 106 -8.96 -6.00 -3.29
C LEU A 106 -7.87 -4.94 -3.05
N ILE A 107 -6.60 -5.36 -2.96
CA ILE A 107 -5.47 -4.44 -2.79
C ILE A 107 -5.47 -3.42 -3.92
N ARG A 108 -5.53 -3.88 -5.19
CA ARG A 108 -5.54 -2.99 -6.35
C ARG A 108 -6.70 -1.99 -6.30
N GLU A 109 -7.92 -2.45 -6.01
CA GLU A 109 -9.10 -1.61 -5.91
C GLU A 109 -8.95 -0.54 -4.83
N ARG A 110 -8.44 -0.92 -3.64
CA ARG A 110 -8.32 -0.01 -2.49
C ARG A 110 -7.19 1.00 -2.66
N VAL A 111 -6.03 0.56 -3.13
CA VAL A 111 -4.89 1.44 -3.41
C VAL A 111 -5.26 2.45 -4.49
N THR A 112 -5.89 2.02 -5.58
CA THR A 112 -6.37 2.94 -6.62
C THR A 112 -7.41 3.93 -6.08
N ALA A 113 -8.37 3.46 -5.28
CA ALA A 113 -9.40 4.32 -4.70
C ALA A 113 -8.87 5.29 -3.63
N SER A 114 -7.67 5.09 -3.11
CA SER A 114 -7.04 6.01 -2.16
C SER A 114 -6.44 7.24 -2.83
N VAL A 115 -6.12 7.18 -4.12
CA VAL A 115 -5.47 8.28 -4.84
C VAL A 115 -6.48 9.40 -5.09
N LEU A 116 -6.17 10.61 -4.60
CA LEU A 116 -6.95 11.82 -4.83
C LEU A 116 -6.39 12.65 -5.98
N LEU A 117 -5.05 12.75 -6.05
CA LEU A 117 -4.33 13.53 -7.02
C LEU A 117 -3.03 12.84 -7.41
N GLN A 118 -2.69 12.91 -8.69
CA GLN A 118 -1.35 12.60 -9.20
C GLN A 118 -0.92 13.76 -10.12
N ARG A 119 0.18 14.43 -9.75
CA ARG A 119 0.68 15.57 -10.50
C ARG A 119 2.13 15.34 -10.90
N ARG A 120 2.36 15.25 -12.21
CA ARG A 120 3.70 15.15 -12.77
C ARG A 120 4.41 16.50 -12.76
N VAL A 121 5.64 16.55 -12.25
CA VAL A 121 6.55 17.70 -12.28
C VAL A 121 7.83 17.30 -13.00
N THR A 122 8.22 18.07 -14.00
CA THR A 122 9.46 17.86 -14.77
C THR A 122 10.53 18.81 -14.26
N LEU A 123 11.76 18.31 -14.08
CA LEU A 123 12.89 19.14 -13.66
C LEU A 123 13.34 20.08 -14.80
N PRO A 124 13.77 21.30 -14.47
CA PRO A 124 14.28 22.24 -15.47
C PRO A 124 15.43 21.65 -16.31
N GLY A 125 15.33 21.73 -17.64
CA GLY A 125 16.35 21.23 -18.55
C GLY A 125 16.45 19.70 -18.66
N SER A 126 15.54 18.94 -18.07
CA SER A 126 15.51 17.48 -18.07
C SER A 126 14.19 16.92 -18.61
N ARG A 127 14.19 15.64 -19.00
CA ARG A 127 12.96 14.86 -19.24
C ARG A 127 12.53 14.10 -17.99
N SER A 128 13.41 13.99 -17.00
CA SER A 128 13.16 13.34 -15.73
C SER A 128 12.53 14.32 -14.73
N GLY A 129 11.91 13.79 -13.72
CA GLY A 129 11.25 14.59 -12.69
C GLY A 129 10.70 13.70 -11.58
N PHE A 130 9.55 14.06 -11.06
CA PHE A 130 8.86 13.33 -10.02
C PHE A 130 7.34 13.47 -10.16
N THR A 131 6.60 12.63 -9.46
CA THR A 131 5.14 12.71 -9.36
C THR A 131 4.77 13.01 -7.91
N VAL A 132 4.00 14.07 -7.69
CA VAL A 132 3.35 14.33 -6.40
C VAL A 132 2.06 13.53 -6.36
N VAL A 133 1.87 12.73 -5.31
CA VAL A 133 0.70 11.88 -5.11
C VAL A 133 0.04 12.26 -3.80
N ALA A 134 -1.26 12.58 -3.84
CA ALA A 134 -2.10 12.74 -2.68
C ALA A 134 -2.99 11.51 -2.50
N ARG A 135 -3.03 10.95 -1.31
CA ARG A 135 -3.83 9.77 -0.97
C ARG A 135 -4.65 10.03 0.29
N ARG A 136 -5.83 9.45 0.33
CA ARG A 136 -6.71 9.47 1.50
C ARG A 136 -7.43 8.13 1.63
N SER A 137 -7.77 7.77 2.85
CA SER A 137 -8.57 6.57 3.10
C SER A 137 -9.87 6.62 2.31
N PRO A 138 -10.19 5.58 1.50
CA PRO A 138 -11.41 5.56 0.68
C PRO A 138 -12.71 5.60 1.49
N HIS A 139 -12.63 5.43 2.82
CA HIS A 139 -13.80 5.24 3.69
C HIS A 139 -13.82 6.14 4.93
N ARG A 140 -12.90 7.07 5.05
CA ARG A 140 -12.82 8.00 6.19
C ARG A 140 -12.46 9.39 5.67
N ASP A 141 -13.06 10.41 6.29
CA ASP A 141 -12.54 11.76 6.23
C ASP A 141 -11.28 11.77 7.10
N GLY A 142 -10.14 11.48 6.49
CA GLY A 142 -8.85 11.38 7.15
C GLY A 142 -7.87 12.39 6.58
N GLU A 143 -6.73 12.53 7.24
CA GLU A 143 -5.61 13.31 6.72
C GLU A 143 -5.19 12.81 5.35
N ILE A 144 -4.77 13.73 4.50
CA ILE A 144 -4.22 13.41 3.19
C ILE A 144 -2.76 13.05 3.38
N ALA A 145 -2.41 11.82 2.98
CA ALA A 145 -1.02 11.39 2.89
C ALA A 145 -0.42 11.92 1.57
N TRP A 146 0.72 12.56 1.65
CA TRP A 146 1.44 13.10 0.52
C TRP A 146 2.71 12.31 0.26
N ALA A 147 2.96 11.96 -0.99
CA ALA A 147 4.17 11.30 -1.44
C ALA A 147 4.77 12.02 -2.63
N VAL A 148 6.10 11.93 -2.77
CA VAL A 148 6.84 12.36 -3.95
C VAL A 148 7.58 11.16 -4.50
N GLU A 149 7.16 10.70 -5.67
CA GLU A 149 7.74 9.56 -6.39
C GLU A 149 8.72 10.08 -7.44
N TYR A 150 10.03 9.88 -7.20
CA TYR A 150 11.09 10.34 -8.11
C TYR A 150 11.36 9.33 -9.22
N ASP A 151 11.66 9.83 -10.41
CA ASP A 151 12.12 8.98 -11.51
C ASP A 151 13.46 8.33 -11.20
N ALA A 152 13.71 7.21 -11.85
CA ALA A 152 15.01 6.56 -11.78
C ALA A 152 16.13 7.53 -12.18
N GLY A 153 17.16 7.64 -11.33
CA GLY A 153 18.31 8.52 -11.54
C GLY A 153 18.12 9.98 -11.09
N VAL A 154 16.95 10.35 -10.56
CA VAL A 154 16.76 11.65 -9.88
C VAL A 154 17.22 11.50 -8.44
N ASP A 155 18.18 12.32 -8.01
CA ASP A 155 18.67 12.35 -6.65
C ASP A 155 17.79 13.29 -5.79
N PRO A 156 17.03 12.75 -4.81
CA PRO A 156 16.20 13.57 -3.93
C PRO A 156 17.00 14.50 -3.02
N ALA A 157 18.32 14.24 -2.83
CA ALA A 157 19.18 15.06 -2.01
C ALA A 157 19.74 16.28 -2.76
N ASP A 158 19.64 16.31 -4.11
CA ASP A 158 20.06 17.46 -4.91
C ASP A 158 19.27 18.71 -4.50
N PRO A 159 19.94 19.85 -4.19
CA PRO A 159 19.27 21.07 -3.76
C PRO A 159 18.22 21.60 -4.73
N LEU A 160 18.48 21.52 -6.06
CA LEU A 160 17.53 21.95 -7.07
C LEU A 160 16.31 21.03 -7.12
N VAL A 161 16.53 19.72 -7.05
CA VAL A 161 15.43 18.72 -7.01
C VAL A 161 14.55 18.96 -5.80
N ARG A 162 15.14 19.22 -4.63
CA ARG A 162 14.42 19.51 -3.40
C ARG A 162 13.57 20.77 -3.50
N GLU A 163 14.15 21.86 -3.99
CA GLU A 163 13.43 23.13 -4.18
C GLU A 163 12.21 22.96 -5.09
N VAL A 164 12.40 22.28 -6.23
CA VAL A 164 11.31 22.03 -7.19
C VAL A 164 10.27 21.07 -6.61
N ALA A 165 10.69 20.08 -5.79
CA ALA A 165 9.77 19.15 -5.14
C ALA A 165 8.91 19.84 -4.08
N GLU A 166 9.50 20.72 -3.26
CA GLU A 166 8.77 21.51 -2.28
C GLU A 166 7.77 22.47 -2.94
N ALA A 167 8.14 23.09 -4.06
CA ALA A 167 7.23 23.94 -4.84
C ALA A 167 6.08 23.12 -5.44
N GLY A 168 6.39 22.00 -6.07
CA GLY A 168 5.36 21.11 -6.65
C GLY A 168 4.40 20.53 -5.63
N LEU A 169 4.88 20.25 -4.42
CA LEU A 169 4.05 19.79 -3.30
C LEU A 169 3.10 20.90 -2.82
N ARG A 170 3.60 22.13 -2.62
CA ARG A 170 2.75 23.28 -2.24
C ARG A 170 1.66 23.55 -3.28
N ASP A 171 2.02 23.57 -4.56
CA ASP A 171 1.04 23.76 -5.64
C ASP A 171 -0.05 22.68 -5.66
N ALA A 172 0.32 21.42 -5.39
CA ALA A 172 -0.63 20.32 -5.30
C ALA A 172 -1.53 20.42 -4.05
N GLN A 173 -0.99 20.89 -2.92
CA GLN A 173 -1.76 21.13 -1.70
C GLN A 173 -2.77 22.26 -1.88
N ASP A 174 -2.39 23.34 -2.56
CA ASP A 174 -3.28 24.47 -2.87
C ASP A 174 -4.41 24.04 -3.81
N GLU A 175 -4.14 23.15 -4.77
CA GLU A 175 -5.16 22.59 -5.67
C GLU A 175 -6.24 21.81 -4.91
N ILE A 176 -5.83 20.94 -3.97
CA ILE A 176 -6.79 20.16 -3.15
C ILE A 176 -7.52 21.05 -2.13
N GLY A 177 -6.84 22.03 -1.53
CA GLY A 177 -7.44 22.96 -0.58
C GLY A 177 -8.46 23.91 -1.21
N SER A 178 -8.52 23.98 -2.54
CA SER A 178 -9.45 24.80 -3.31
C SER A 178 -10.70 24.05 -3.76
N ILE A 179 -10.80 22.72 -3.46
CA ILE A 179 -11.96 21.87 -3.77
C ILE A 179 -12.81 21.72 -2.51
#